data_8d53d218fc77eba4e711d4b4914f6a21
#
_entry.id   8d53d218fc77eba4e711d4b4914f6a21
#
_cell.length_a   1.000
_cell.length_b   1.000
_cell.length_c   1.000
_cell.angle_alpha   90.00
_cell.angle_beta   90.00
_cell.angle_gamma   90.00
#
_symmetry.space_group_name_H-M   'P 1'
#
loop_
_entity.id
_entity.type
_entity.pdbx_description
1 polymer ?
#
loop_
_entity_poly.entity_id
_entity_poly.type
_entity_poly.pdbx_seq_one_letter_code
_entity_poly.pdbx_strand_id
1 'polypeptide(L)'
;KTKMICICNPNNPTGTVVDSEELKEFIHKVPKDIIIVVDEAYIELSSNPDVKSMVSEISDDTNVVVARTFSKLYGLAGVRLGYAMCNKEMHAILQKCTSVFTGSRVALAGAMAALDDEEYIKKTKAAMLEGRKYLTDEFTKMGFYVYPSETNFLYVNTGYNAAEFAEECKKYGLIIRGNFDYSRITVGRMDQNEKMVGIIKKIIESGELKKI
;
A
#
# COMPACT_ATOMS: atom_id res chain seq x y z
N LYS A 1 14.96 24.77 -0.53
CA LYS A 1 14.91 24.62 -2.01
C LYS A 1 13.99 23.44 -2.43
N THR A 2 13.24 22.90 -1.51
CA THR A 2 12.23 21.84 -1.77
C THR A 2 11.16 22.40 -2.68
N LYS A 3 10.76 21.64 -3.71
CA LYS A 3 9.69 22.01 -4.64
C LYS A 3 8.52 21.04 -4.60
N MET A 4 8.75 19.84 -4.08
CA MET A 4 7.73 18.81 -3.96
C MET A 4 7.97 18.00 -2.70
N ILE A 5 6.87 17.63 -2.04
CA ILE A 5 6.83 16.69 -0.90
C ILE A 5 5.94 15.54 -1.32
N CYS A 6 6.43 14.30 -1.20
CA CYS A 6 5.64 13.10 -1.46
C CYS A 6 5.36 12.38 -0.13
N ILE A 7 4.09 12.12 0.15
CA ILE A 7 3.62 11.45 1.35
C ILE A 7 2.82 10.23 0.91
N CYS A 8 3.20 9.05 1.37
CA CYS A 8 2.46 7.82 1.10
C CYS A 8 1.66 7.43 2.35
N ASN A 9 0.34 7.48 2.29
CA ASN A 9 -0.54 7.21 3.42
C ASN A 9 -1.80 6.43 3.00
N PRO A 10 -1.92 5.15 3.35
CA PRO A 10 -1.00 4.27 4.09
C PRO A 10 0.35 4.06 3.40
N ASN A 11 1.43 3.93 4.17
CA ASN A 11 2.78 3.94 3.65
C ASN A 11 3.24 2.59 3.05
N ASN A 12 4.02 2.64 2.00
CA ASN A 12 4.76 1.50 1.46
C ASN A 12 6.28 1.81 1.58
N PRO A 13 7.09 1.00 2.27
CA PRO A 13 6.87 -0.43 2.56
C PRO A 13 6.33 -0.76 3.97
N THR A 14 6.14 0.18 4.86
CA THR A 14 5.89 -0.11 6.29
C THR A 14 4.46 -0.54 6.59
N GLY A 15 3.49 -0.14 5.77
CA GLY A 15 2.06 -0.35 6.03
C GLY A 15 1.44 0.64 7.03
N THR A 16 2.26 1.43 7.70
CA THR A 16 1.84 2.37 8.73
C THR A 16 1.05 3.54 8.16
N VAL A 17 0.34 4.23 9.02
CA VAL A 17 -0.47 5.40 8.67
C VAL A 17 -0.13 6.58 9.56
N VAL A 18 -0.38 7.77 9.04
CA VAL A 18 -0.42 9.02 9.78
C VAL A 18 -1.89 9.39 9.98
N ASP A 19 -2.22 9.93 11.13
CA ASP A 19 -3.53 10.48 11.43
C ASP A 19 -3.92 11.59 10.43
N SER A 20 -5.18 11.62 10.05
CA SER A 20 -5.64 12.52 9.00
C SER A 20 -5.63 13.99 9.43
N GLU A 21 -5.89 14.29 10.69
CA GLU A 21 -5.87 15.66 11.17
C GLU A 21 -4.42 16.19 11.29
N GLU A 22 -3.48 15.33 11.73
CA GLU A 22 -2.05 15.67 11.72
C GLU A 22 -1.55 15.95 10.30
N LEU A 23 -2.00 15.14 9.32
CA LEU A 23 -1.62 15.32 7.93
C LEU A 23 -2.21 16.59 7.33
N LYS A 24 -3.46 16.94 7.66
CA LYS A 24 -4.09 18.22 7.26
C LYS A 24 -3.33 19.41 7.85
N GLU A 25 -3.04 19.38 9.15
CA GLU A 25 -2.25 20.43 9.78
C GLU A 25 -0.90 20.63 9.12
N PHE A 26 -0.24 19.54 8.73
CA PHE A 26 1.01 19.59 7.99
C PHE A 26 0.81 20.27 6.63
N ILE A 27 -0.20 19.86 5.86
CA ILE A 27 -0.52 20.41 4.53
C ILE A 27 -0.69 21.94 4.61
N HIS A 28 -1.45 22.42 5.59
CA HIS A 28 -1.71 23.87 5.77
C HIS A 28 -0.49 24.66 6.26
N LYS A 29 0.55 24.00 6.79
CA LYS A 29 1.82 24.66 7.17
C LYS A 29 2.81 24.76 6.01
N VAL A 30 2.59 24.03 4.91
CA VAL A 30 3.48 24.03 3.76
C VAL A 30 3.23 25.25 2.86
N PRO A 31 4.27 25.99 2.45
CA PRO A 31 4.11 27.12 1.53
C PRO A 31 3.47 26.71 0.20
N LYS A 32 2.63 27.58 -0.37
CA LYS A 32 1.89 27.34 -1.62
C LYS A 32 2.76 27.07 -2.86
N ASP A 33 4.03 27.47 -2.86
CA ASP A 33 4.96 27.19 -3.96
C ASP A 33 5.56 25.78 -3.92
N ILE A 34 5.14 24.97 -2.95
CA ILE A 34 5.54 23.57 -2.81
C ILE A 34 4.37 22.65 -3.15
N ILE A 35 4.57 21.72 -4.07
CA ILE A 35 3.57 20.71 -4.43
C ILE A 35 3.60 19.59 -3.37
N ILE A 36 2.41 19.19 -2.90
CA ILE A 36 2.26 18.06 -1.99
C ILE A 36 1.55 16.94 -2.74
N VAL A 37 2.26 15.84 -2.97
CA VAL A 37 1.67 14.61 -3.54
C VAL A 37 1.34 13.66 -2.40
N VAL A 38 0.07 13.33 -2.23
CA VAL A 38 -0.40 12.32 -1.27
C VAL A 38 -0.73 11.06 -2.07
N ASP A 39 0.13 10.03 -1.93
CA ASP A 39 -0.11 8.73 -2.54
C ASP A 39 -1.03 7.91 -1.64
N GLU A 40 -2.28 7.80 -2.05
CA GLU A 40 -3.35 7.05 -1.40
C GLU A 40 -3.60 5.69 -2.06
N ALA A 41 -2.58 5.05 -2.63
CA ALA A 41 -2.74 3.77 -3.32
C ALA A 41 -3.38 2.66 -2.46
N TYR A 42 -3.37 2.79 -1.15
CA TYR A 42 -3.90 1.81 -0.19
C TYR A 42 -5.04 2.33 0.68
N ILE A 43 -5.46 3.58 0.49
CA ILE A 43 -6.43 4.24 1.39
C ILE A 43 -7.74 3.46 1.54
N GLU A 44 -8.24 2.88 0.45
CA GLU A 44 -9.49 2.12 0.46
C GLU A 44 -9.41 0.79 1.22
N LEU A 45 -8.19 0.30 1.51
CA LEU A 45 -7.94 -0.94 2.28
C LEU A 45 -7.83 -0.67 3.79
N SER A 46 -7.72 0.60 4.19
CA SER A 46 -7.64 0.95 5.60
C SER A 46 -8.94 0.63 6.32
N SER A 47 -8.80 0.04 7.49
CA SER A 47 -9.88 -0.21 8.46
C SER A 47 -9.85 0.79 9.63
N ASN A 48 -8.83 1.64 9.68
CA ASN A 48 -8.68 2.66 10.71
C ASN A 48 -9.57 3.88 10.38
N PRO A 49 -10.55 4.24 11.25
CA PRO A 49 -11.47 5.35 11.02
C PRO A 49 -10.80 6.74 11.02
N ASP A 50 -9.61 6.85 11.62
CA ASP A 50 -8.84 8.08 11.70
C ASP A 50 -8.02 8.34 10.41
N VAL A 51 -7.99 7.35 9.50
CA VAL A 51 -7.32 7.46 8.20
C VAL A 51 -8.33 7.84 7.13
N LYS A 52 -8.34 9.12 6.77
CA LYS A 52 -9.23 9.69 5.75
C LYS A 52 -8.42 10.22 4.57
N SER A 53 -9.08 10.32 3.44
CA SER A 53 -8.48 10.90 2.24
C SER A 53 -8.21 12.39 2.38
N MET A 54 -7.10 12.83 1.79
CA MET A 54 -6.75 14.26 1.66
C MET A 54 -7.41 14.94 0.46
N VAL A 55 -8.38 14.31 -0.18
CA VAL A 55 -9.18 14.95 -1.25
C VAL A 55 -9.90 16.20 -0.75
N SER A 56 -10.31 16.24 0.51
CA SER A 56 -10.91 17.44 1.14
C SER A 56 -9.96 18.64 1.18
N GLU A 57 -8.66 18.42 1.12
CA GLU A 57 -7.64 19.48 1.19
C GLU A 57 -7.27 20.04 -0.20
N ILE A 58 -7.89 19.53 -1.26
CA ILE A 58 -7.72 20.06 -2.61
C ILE A 58 -8.51 21.36 -2.73
N SER A 59 -7.81 22.48 -2.82
CA SER A 59 -8.39 23.82 -2.96
C SER A 59 -7.49 24.72 -3.79
N ASP A 60 -7.93 25.94 -4.07
CA ASP A 60 -7.11 26.96 -4.73
C ASP A 60 -6.03 27.52 -3.78
N ASP A 61 -6.14 27.21 -2.48
CA ASP A 61 -5.20 27.63 -1.45
C ASP A 61 -4.11 26.61 -1.14
N THR A 62 -4.19 25.40 -1.70
CA THR A 62 -3.22 24.33 -1.52
C THR A 62 -2.78 23.72 -2.85
N ASN A 63 -1.51 23.31 -2.96
CA ASN A 63 -1.00 22.57 -4.11
C ASN A 63 -0.99 21.05 -3.82
N VAL A 64 -2.13 20.54 -3.35
CA VAL A 64 -2.32 19.12 -3.06
C VAL A 64 -2.71 18.37 -4.32
N VAL A 65 -2.01 17.24 -4.55
CA VAL A 65 -2.33 16.23 -5.56
C VAL A 65 -2.53 14.92 -4.84
N VAL A 66 -3.72 14.35 -4.91
CA VAL A 66 -4.02 13.03 -4.34
C VAL A 66 -3.98 12.00 -5.46
N ALA A 67 -3.12 10.99 -5.32
CA ALA A 67 -2.96 9.92 -6.30
C ALA A 67 -3.59 8.61 -5.81
N ARG A 68 -4.34 7.93 -6.68
CA ARG A 68 -4.98 6.63 -6.42
C ARG A 68 -4.79 5.63 -7.55
N THR A 69 -5.06 4.37 -7.29
CA THR A 69 -4.83 3.29 -8.24
C THR A 69 -5.96 2.26 -8.25
N PHE A 70 -6.22 1.69 -9.40
CA PHE A 70 -7.06 0.49 -9.55
C PHE A 70 -6.29 -0.82 -9.31
N SER A 71 -4.99 -0.74 -9.04
CA SER A 71 -4.11 -1.91 -8.90
C SER A 71 -4.29 -2.69 -7.60
N LYS A 72 -4.88 -2.10 -6.55
CA LYS A 72 -4.93 -2.68 -5.20
C LYS A 72 -6.32 -3.22 -4.87
N LEU A 73 -7.18 -2.44 -4.21
CA LEU A 73 -8.52 -2.88 -3.84
C LEU A 73 -9.30 -3.49 -5.01
N TYR A 74 -9.24 -2.84 -6.15
CA TYR A 74 -10.01 -3.23 -7.35
C TYR A 74 -9.41 -4.40 -8.15
N GLY A 75 -8.25 -4.94 -7.76
CA GLY A 75 -7.64 -6.10 -8.39
C GLY A 75 -7.13 -5.91 -9.83
N LEU A 76 -7.09 -4.69 -10.34
CA LEU A 76 -6.79 -4.37 -11.74
C LEU A 76 -5.31 -3.99 -11.99
N ALA A 77 -4.38 -4.59 -11.25
CA ALA A 77 -2.96 -4.26 -11.37
C ALA A 77 -2.39 -4.43 -12.79
N GLY A 78 -2.88 -5.41 -13.54
CA GLY A 78 -2.42 -5.73 -14.90
C GLY A 78 -2.83 -4.71 -15.96
N VAL A 79 -3.92 -3.96 -15.76
CA VAL A 79 -4.42 -2.99 -16.77
C VAL A 79 -3.71 -1.64 -16.72
N ARG A 80 -2.87 -1.41 -15.70
CA ARG A 80 -2.03 -0.21 -15.54
C ARG A 80 -2.82 1.10 -15.52
N LEU A 81 -3.81 1.21 -14.64
CA LEU A 81 -4.63 2.41 -14.49
C LEU A 81 -4.56 2.95 -13.06
N GLY A 82 -4.45 4.26 -12.97
CA GLY A 82 -4.58 5.07 -11.77
C GLY A 82 -5.05 6.46 -12.13
N TYR A 83 -5.29 7.29 -11.15
CA TYR A 83 -5.74 8.65 -11.35
C TYR A 83 -5.20 9.58 -10.26
N ALA A 84 -5.17 10.86 -10.58
CA ALA A 84 -4.84 11.91 -9.65
C ALA A 84 -5.97 12.95 -9.59
N MET A 85 -6.19 13.49 -8.41
CA MET A 85 -7.15 14.56 -8.13
C MET A 85 -6.38 15.78 -7.64
N CYS A 86 -6.70 16.94 -8.17
CA CYS A 86 -6.04 18.20 -7.84
C CYS A 86 -6.91 19.40 -8.25
N ASN A 87 -6.51 20.62 -7.90
CA ASN A 87 -7.16 21.83 -8.36
C ASN A 87 -6.94 22.09 -9.86
N LYS A 88 -7.66 23.07 -10.42
CA LYS A 88 -7.62 23.38 -11.86
C LYS A 88 -6.25 23.83 -12.37
N GLU A 89 -5.53 24.61 -11.57
CA GLU A 89 -4.21 25.12 -11.92
C GLU A 89 -3.21 23.97 -12.03
N MET A 90 -3.17 23.12 -11.02
CA MET A 90 -2.32 21.93 -11.00
C MET A 90 -2.69 20.96 -12.13
N HIS A 91 -3.98 20.76 -12.44
CA HIS A 91 -4.42 19.94 -13.55
C HIS A 91 -3.87 20.45 -14.88
N ALA A 92 -3.90 21.77 -15.12
CA ALA A 92 -3.35 22.37 -16.35
C ALA A 92 -1.83 22.15 -16.49
N ILE A 93 -1.10 22.11 -15.35
CA ILE A 93 0.34 21.78 -15.33
C ILE A 93 0.55 20.30 -15.65
N LEU A 94 -0.17 19.41 -14.96
CA LEU A 94 -0.04 17.96 -15.15
C LEU A 94 -0.41 17.52 -16.56
N GLN A 95 -1.40 18.14 -17.20
CA GLN A 95 -1.76 17.85 -18.59
C GLN A 95 -0.61 18.07 -19.58
N LYS A 96 0.27 19.04 -19.32
CA LYS A 96 1.46 19.28 -20.16
C LYS A 96 2.50 18.16 -20.05
N CYS A 97 2.47 17.40 -18.97
CA CYS A 97 3.41 16.33 -18.67
C CYS A 97 2.85 14.94 -18.99
N THR A 98 1.54 14.82 -19.29
CA THR A 98 0.89 13.54 -19.57
C THR A 98 0.84 13.24 -21.05
N SER A 99 0.89 11.96 -21.40
CA SER A 99 0.64 11.51 -22.78
C SER A 99 -0.81 11.78 -23.19
N VAL A 100 -1.06 12.03 -24.47
CA VAL A 100 -2.41 12.22 -25.04
C VAL A 100 -3.29 10.98 -24.83
N PHE A 101 -2.69 9.79 -24.75
CA PHE A 101 -3.38 8.52 -24.56
C PHE A 101 -2.90 7.85 -23.26
N THR A 102 -3.42 8.27 -22.10
CA THR A 102 -2.97 7.82 -20.78
C THR A 102 -3.58 6.51 -20.31
N GLY A 103 -4.68 6.07 -20.89
CA GLY A 103 -5.35 4.82 -20.50
C GLY A 103 -5.94 4.09 -21.71
N SER A 104 -5.80 2.76 -21.73
CA SER A 104 -6.46 1.96 -22.75
C SER A 104 -7.98 1.96 -22.53
N ARG A 105 -8.78 1.83 -23.61
CA ARG A 105 -10.24 1.72 -23.52
C ARG A 105 -10.69 0.54 -22.66
N VAL A 106 -9.95 -0.57 -22.71
CA VAL A 106 -10.20 -1.76 -21.89
C VAL A 106 -9.98 -1.46 -20.41
N ALA A 107 -8.87 -0.77 -20.09
CA ALA A 107 -8.60 -0.37 -18.70
C ALA A 107 -9.67 0.57 -18.13
N LEU A 108 -10.12 1.54 -18.93
CA LEU A 108 -11.19 2.47 -18.54
C LEU A 108 -12.51 1.76 -18.31
N ALA A 109 -12.93 0.88 -19.22
CA ALA A 109 -14.15 0.10 -19.08
C ALA A 109 -14.10 -0.82 -17.83
N GLY A 110 -12.96 -1.50 -17.62
CA GLY A 110 -12.75 -2.31 -16.44
C GLY A 110 -12.77 -1.52 -15.12
N ALA A 111 -12.18 -0.32 -15.13
CA ALA A 111 -12.20 0.55 -13.95
C ALA A 111 -13.60 1.06 -13.60
N MET A 112 -14.39 1.46 -14.62
CA MET A 112 -15.79 1.87 -14.40
C MET A 112 -16.62 0.74 -13.80
N ALA A 113 -16.53 -0.46 -14.36
CA ALA A 113 -17.21 -1.62 -13.82
C ALA A 113 -16.76 -1.96 -12.39
N ALA A 114 -15.48 -1.83 -12.09
CA ALA A 114 -14.92 -2.12 -10.76
C ALA A 114 -15.36 -1.11 -9.68
N LEU A 115 -15.66 0.14 -10.05
CA LEU A 115 -16.19 1.13 -9.12
C LEU A 115 -17.61 0.80 -8.66
N ASP A 116 -18.40 0.16 -9.52
CA ASP A 116 -19.79 -0.21 -9.26
C ASP A 116 -19.91 -1.61 -8.62
N ASP A 117 -18.83 -2.39 -8.51
CA ASP A 117 -18.82 -3.73 -7.93
C ASP A 117 -18.66 -3.68 -6.39
N GLU A 118 -19.72 -3.25 -5.71
CA GLU A 118 -19.75 -3.14 -4.25
C GLU A 118 -19.52 -4.48 -3.54
N GLU A 119 -20.00 -5.59 -4.14
CA GLU A 119 -19.82 -6.93 -3.57
C GLU A 119 -18.34 -7.32 -3.54
N TYR A 120 -17.63 -7.15 -4.66
CA TYR A 120 -16.19 -7.40 -4.74
C TYR A 120 -15.41 -6.53 -3.77
N ILE A 121 -15.72 -5.22 -3.73
CA ILE A 121 -15.08 -4.27 -2.82
C ILE A 121 -15.23 -4.73 -1.36
N LYS A 122 -16.44 -5.03 -0.93
CA LYS A 122 -16.74 -5.48 0.44
C LYS A 122 -16.03 -6.79 0.77
N LYS A 123 -16.09 -7.77 -0.13
CA LYS A 123 -15.45 -9.08 0.02
C LYS A 123 -13.92 -8.95 0.11
N THR A 124 -13.32 -8.12 -0.74
CA THR A 124 -11.87 -7.90 -0.74
C THR A 124 -11.39 -7.20 0.54
N LYS A 125 -12.11 -6.17 1.01
CA LYS A 125 -11.80 -5.51 2.29
C LYS A 125 -11.85 -6.48 3.46
N ALA A 126 -12.89 -7.30 3.55
CA ALA A 126 -13.05 -8.29 4.60
C ALA A 126 -11.91 -9.32 4.58
N ALA A 127 -11.58 -9.86 3.41
CA ALA A 127 -10.48 -10.81 3.26
C ALA A 127 -9.12 -10.21 3.62
N MET A 128 -8.88 -8.94 3.26
CA MET A 128 -7.63 -8.26 3.64
C MET A 128 -7.52 -8.04 5.15
N LEU A 129 -8.60 -7.62 5.81
CA LEU A 129 -8.62 -7.43 7.26
C LEU A 129 -8.39 -8.75 8.00
N GLU A 130 -9.09 -9.82 7.60
CA GLU A 130 -8.93 -11.16 8.17
C GLU A 130 -7.52 -11.69 7.96
N GLY A 131 -7.00 -11.59 6.73
CA GLY A 131 -5.66 -12.07 6.40
C GLY A 131 -4.55 -11.30 7.13
N ARG A 132 -4.66 -9.96 7.26
CA ARG A 132 -3.72 -9.16 8.06
C ARG A 132 -3.70 -9.63 9.52
N LYS A 133 -4.90 -9.78 10.11
CA LYS A 133 -5.00 -10.25 11.49
C LYS A 133 -4.37 -11.62 11.68
N TYR A 134 -4.74 -12.58 10.83
CA TYR A 134 -4.21 -13.95 10.89
C TYR A 134 -2.68 -13.98 10.79
N LEU A 135 -2.10 -13.32 9.78
CA LEU A 135 -0.65 -13.30 9.59
C LEU A 135 0.07 -12.56 10.72
N THR A 136 -0.50 -11.48 11.24
CA THR A 136 0.08 -10.75 12.38
C THR A 136 0.13 -11.65 13.61
N ASP A 137 -0.96 -12.36 13.91
CA ASP A 137 -1.04 -13.27 15.05
C ASP A 137 -0.03 -14.43 14.92
N GLU A 138 0.07 -15.05 13.74
CA GLU A 138 0.99 -16.17 13.50
C GLU A 138 2.46 -15.74 13.52
N PHE A 139 2.80 -14.61 12.91
CA PHE A 139 4.18 -14.09 12.92
C PHE A 139 4.61 -13.65 14.33
N THR A 140 3.71 -13.05 15.08
CA THR A 140 3.98 -12.70 16.50
C THR A 140 4.25 -13.94 17.35
N LYS A 141 3.50 -15.04 17.14
CA LYS A 141 3.76 -16.34 17.79
C LYS A 141 5.13 -16.92 17.44
N MET A 142 5.66 -16.62 16.27
CA MET A 142 7.01 -17.02 15.84
C MET A 142 8.11 -16.14 16.45
N GLY A 143 7.74 -15.09 17.21
CA GLY A 143 8.67 -14.13 17.78
C GLY A 143 9.11 -13.02 16.83
N PHE A 144 8.39 -12.82 15.72
CA PHE A 144 8.64 -11.72 14.79
C PHE A 144 7.97 -10.43 15.30
N TYR A 145 8.57 -9.30 14.98
CA TYR A 145 7.90 -8.01 15.17
C TYR A 145 7.19 -7.58 13.89
N VAL A 146 5.89 -7.42 13.96
CA VAL A 146 5.04 -7.02 12.85
C VAL A 146 4.62 -5.56 13.03
N TYR A 147 4.98 -4.71 12.08
CA TYR A 147 4.53 -3.32 12.09
C TYR A 147 3.02 -3.25 11.84
N PRO A 148 2.27 -2.36 12.53
CA PRO A 148 0.87 -2.12 12.23
C PRO A 148 0.69 -1.78 10.75
N SER A 149 -0.28 -2.41 10.08
CA SER A 149 -0.50 -2.21 8.66
C SER A 149 -1.95 -1.97 8.31
N GLU A 150 -2.17 -0.96 7.44
CA GLU A 150 -3.45 -0.63 6.81
C GLU A 150 -3.41 -0.87 5.29
N THR A 151 -2.47 -1.72 4.82
CA THR A 151 -2.28 -2.08 3.41
C THR A 151 -2.64 -3.54 3.12
N ASN A 152 -2.32 -4.03 1.91
CA ASN A 152 -2.42 -5.45 1.55
C ASN A 152 -1.10 -6.22 1.77
N PHE A 153 -0.26 -5.75 2.66
CA PHE A 153 0.99 -6.40 3.05
C PHE A 153 1.32 -6.09 4.51
N LEU A 154 2.23 -6.87 5.08
CA LEU A 154 2.84 -6.63 6.37
C LEU A 154 4.33 -6.32 6.19
N TYR A 155 4.85 -5.43 7.03
CA TYR A 155 6.28 -5.17 7.18
C TYR A 155 6.75 -5.84 8.46
N VAL A 156 7.70 -6.77 8.33
CA VAL A 156 7.99 -7.75 9.39
C VAL A 156 9.48 -7.80 9.66
N ASN A 157 9.87 -7.48 10.88
CA ASN A 157 11.20 -7.79 11.39
C ASN A 157 11.21 -9.26 11.86
N THR A 158 11.81 -10.11 11.07
CA THR A 158 11.91 -11.55 11.34
C THR A 158 13.08 -11.93 12.25
N GLY A 159 13.99 -10.96 12.55
CA GLY A 159 15.24 -11.21 13.24
C GLY A 159 16.30 -11.90 12.37
N TYR A 160 16.05 -12.02 11.06
CA TYR A 160 16.99 -12.50 10.05
C TYR A 160 17.31 -11.40 9.04
N ASN A 161 18.44 -11.52 8.32
CA ASN A 161 18.69 -10.66 7.18
C ASN A 161 17.55 -10.80 6.16
N ALA A 162 16.92 -9.68 5.76
CA ALA A 162 15.71 -9.71 4.95
C ALA A 162 15.94 -10.32 3.56
N ALA A 163 17.10 -10.07 2.95
CA ALA A 163 17.44 -10.62 1.64
C ALA A 163 17.70 -12.14 1.72
N GLU A 164 18.44 -12.61 2.71
CA GLU A 164 18.70 -14.03 2.93
C GLU A 164 17.41 -14.77 3.25
N PHE A 165 16.56 -14.20 4.10
CA PHE A 165 15.25 -14.77 4.42
C PHE A 165 14.35 -14.87 3.19
N ALA A 166 14.35 -13.89 2.31
CA ALA A 166 13.59 -13.93 1.05
C ALA A 166 14.11 -15.00 0.08
N GLU A 167 15.43 -15.14 -0.05
CA GLU A 167 16.01 -16.21 -0.90
C GLU A 167 15.72 -17.59 -0.31
N GLU A 168 15.73 -17.75 1.00
CA GLU A 168 15.33 -19.02 1.62
C GLU A 168 13.86 -19.33 1.35
N CYS A 169 12.95 -18.38 1.55
CA CYS A 169 11.54 -18.53 1.21
C CYS A 169 11.32 -18.97 -0.25
N LYS A 170 12.11 -18.42 -1.16
CA LYS A 170 12.03 -18.72 -2.60
C LYS A 170 12.34 -20.18 -2.93
N LYS A 171 13.23 -20.84 -2.19
CA LYS A 171 13.51 -22.28 -2.36
C LYS A 171 12.27 -23.14 -2.14
N TYR A 172 11.34 -22.68 -1.30
CA TYR A 172 10.05 -23.32 -1.02
C TYR A 172 8.89 -22.78 -1.88
N GLY A 173 9.19 -21.97 -2.91
CA GLY A 173 8.20 -21.39 -3.80
C GLY A 173 7.42 -20.21 -3.20
N LEU A 174 7.89 -19.64 -2.08
CA LEU A 174 7.32 -18.46 -1.46
C LEU A 174 8.13 -17.20 -1.82
N ILE A 175 7.53 -16.28 -2.58
CA ILE A 175 8.19 -15.05 -3.00
C ILE A 175 7.74 -13.91 -2.09
N ILE A 176 8.68 -13.34 -1.33
CA ILE A 176 8.49 -12.16 -0.50
C ILE A 176 9.49 -11.06 -0.91
N ARG A 177 9.32 -9.86 -0.38
CA ARG A 177 10.26 -8.75 -0.63
C ARG A 177 11.27 -8.64 0.50
N GLY A 178 12.55 -8.88 0.18
CA GLY A 178 13.68 -8.75 1.11
C GLY A 178 14.66 -7.62 0.74
N ASN A 179 14.25 -6.67 -0.10
CA ASN A 179 15.09 -5.55 -0.54
C ASN A 179 14.91 -4.26 0.30
N PHE A 180 14.43 -4.41 1.51
CA PHE A 180 14.27 -3.37 2.53
C PHE A 180 15.01 -3.82 3.79
N ASP A 181 15.04 -2.97 4.82
CA ASP A 181 15.63 -3.32 6.12
C ASP A 181 14.95 -4.55 6.76
N TYR A 182 13.65 -4.70 6.52
CA TYR A 182 12.85 -5.84 6.95
C TYR A 182 12.07 -6.45 5.78
N SER A 183 11.44 -7.59 6.01
CA SER A 183 10.68 -8.29 4.98
C SER A 183 9.31 -7.66 4.76
N ARG A 184 8.93 -7.41 3.50
CA ARG A 184 7.56 -7.03 3.15
C ARG A 184 6.82 -8.24 2.58
N ILE A 185 5.77 -8.67 3.27
CA ILE A 185 5.02 -9.90 2.99
C ILE A 185 3.60 -9.54 2.57
N THR A 186 3.19 -9.94 1.38
CA THR A 186 1.86 -9.64 0.85
C THR A 186 0.82 -10.54 1.51
N VAL A 187 -0.32 -9.96 1.89
CA VAL A 187 -1.50 -10.70 2.37
C VAL A 187 -2.21 -11.33 1.18
N GLY A 188 -2.38 -12.64 1.21
CA GLY A 188 -3.09 -13.43 0.21
C GLY A 188 -4.49 -13.85 0.65
N ARG A 189 -5.09 -14.81 -0.09
CA ARG A 189 -6.27 -15.53 0.41
C ARG A 189 -5.90 -16.37 1.62
N MET A 190 -6.86 -16.78 2.44
CA MET A 190 -6.60 -17.50 3.67
C MET A 190 -5.81 -18.79 3.43
N ASP A 191 -6.19 -19.57 2.41
CA ASP A 191 -5.46 -20.79 2.01
C ASP A 191 -3.98 -20.54 1.66
N GLN A 192 -3.69 -19.38 1.05
CA GLN A 192 -2.33 -18.97 0.72
C GLN A 192 -1.57 -18.49 1.95
N ASN A 193 -2.25 -17.77 2.86
CA ASN A 193 -1.66 -17.31 4.11
C ASN A 193 -1.30 -18.48 5.02
N GLU A 194 -2.16 -19.48 5.14
CA GLU A 194 -1.90 -20.71 5.90
C GLU A 194 -0.69 -21.49 5.34
N LYS A 195 -0.64 -21.64 4.01
CA LYS A 195 0.51 -22.27 3.32
C LYS A 195 1.79 -21.49 3.58
N MET A 196 1.76 -20.16 3.50
CA MET A 196 2.88 -19.27 3.78
C MET A 196 3.41 -19.47 5.20
N VAL A 197 2.53 -19.46 6.18
CA VAL A 197 2.84 -19.70 7.60
C VAL A 197 3.53 -21.07 7.77
N GLY A 198 3.00 -22.12 7.14
CA GLY A 198 3.59 -23.44 7.18
C GLY A 198 5.00 -23.49 6.57
N ILE A 199 5.25 -22.78 5.48
CA ILE A 199 6.57 -22.68 4.85
C ILE A 199 7.55 -21.96 5.79
N ILE A 200 7.15 -20.82 6.34
CA ILE A 200 8.01 -20.02 7.23
C ILE A 200 8.36 -20.81 8.49
N LYS A 201 7.42 -21.57 9.09
CA LYS A 201 7.70 -22.46 10.22
C LYS A 201 8.80 -23.50 9.88
N LYS A 202 8.70 -24.14 8.72
CA LYS A 202 9.72 -25.11 8.27
C LYS A 202 11.10 -24.48 8.10
N ILE A 203 11.17 -23.25 7.56
CA ILE A 203 12.42 -22.50 7.39
C ILE A 203 13.05 -22.19 8.75
N ILE A 204 12.26 -21.79 9.74
CA ILE A 204 12.76 -21.51 11.10
C ILE A 204 13.26 -22.81 11.75
N GLU A 205 12.51 -23.90 11.63
CA GLU A 205 12.83 -25.21 12.20
C GLU A 205 14.07 -25.84 11.58
N SER A 206 14.39 -25.54 10.31
CA SER A 206 15.61 -26.06 9.65
C SER A 206 16.90 -25.55 10.28
N GLY A 207 16.85 -24.36 10.88
CA GLY A 207 18.03 -23.72 11.51
C GLY A 207 19.10 -23.26 10.51
N GLU A 208 18.80 -23.23 9.21
CA GLU A 208 19.78 -22.82 8.18
C GLU A 208 20.08 -21.31 8.21
N LEU A 209 19.12 -20.50 8.68
CA LEU A 209 19.28 -19.05 8.82
C LEU A 209 19.80 -18.67 10.22
N LYS A 210 20.74 -17.75 10.26
CA LYS A 210 21.23 -17.17 11.51
C LYS A 210 20.46 -15.89 11.83
N LYS A 211 19.99 -15.76 13.07
CA LYS A 211 19.44 -14.50 13.57
C LYS A 211 20.54 -13.44 13.67
N ILE A 212 20.17 -12.20 13.37
CA ILE A 212 21.01 -11.01 13.50
C ILE A 212 20.75 -10.30 14.82
#